data_39f6dfbfddc8489bd1c18c65dbdfe3ca
#
_entry.id   39f6dfbfddc8489bd1c18c65dbdfe3ca
#
_cell.length_a   1.000
_cell.length_b   1.000
_cell.length_c   1.000
_cell.angle_alpha   90.00
_cell.angle_beta   90.00
_cell.angle_gamma   90.00
#
_symmetry.space_group_name_H-M   'P 1'
#
loop_
_entity.id
_entity.type
_entity.pdbx_description
1 polymer ?
#
loop_
_entity_poly.entity_id
_entity_poly.type
_entity_poly.pdbx_seq_one_letter_code
_entity_poly.pdbx_strand_id
1 'polypeptide(L)'
;MTKSLNKTKSQDLSNFHLITIVCGAIIISLITLVAVDCLPVGLRQPGSPLLQSAAIIGSVLLILSFLAILAKRFGKQGRSGFKAHVWLANIGFILIIAHSGLAVLSIPGILLILLLVIAILGIYARLVLSRQMETTFGTKRTGFSAPDETM
;
A
#
# COMPACT_ATOMS: atom_id res chain seq x y z
N MET A 1 6.43 18.94 -27.99
CA MET A 1 7.49 18.44 -27.09
C MET A 1 7.26 18.73 -25.60
N THR A 2 6.66 19.84 -25.22
CA THR A 2 6.38 20.26 -23.81
C THR A 2 5.40 19.37 -23.04
N LYS A 3 4.44 18.70 -23.70
CA LYS A 3 3.42 17.85 -23.05
C LYS A 3 3.96 16.52 -22.52
N SER A 4 5.06 15.99 -23.09
CA SER A 4 5.69 14.75 -22.62
C SER A 4 6.54 14.99 -21.36
N LEU A 5 7.25 16.12 -21.30
CA LEU A 5 8.07 16.54 -20.16
C LEU A 5 7.23 16.77 -18.89
N ASN A 6 6.04 17.35 -19.02
CA ASN A 6 5.14 17.57 -17.88
C ASN A 6 4.53 16.28 -17.33
N LYS A 7 4.38 15.25 -18.17
CA LYS A 7 3.83 13.96 -17.77
C LYS A 7 4.84 13.12 -16.98
N THR A 8 6.11 13.09 -17.40
CA THR A 8 7.20 12.42 -16.67
C THR A 8 7.40 13.05 -15.29
N LYS A 9 7.42 14.36 -15.21
CA LYS A 9 7.57 15.09 -13.94
C LYS A 9 6.42 14.81 -12.96
N SER A 10 5.18 14.70 -13.43
CA SER A 10 4.01 14.35 -12.60
C SER A 10 4.05 12.91 -12.10
N GLN A 11 4.62 11.99 -12.86
CA GLN A 11 4.74 10.57 -12.50
C GLN A 11 5.85 10.35 -11.47
N ASP A 12 6.98 11.04 -11.62
CA ASP A 12 8.10 10.98 -10.69
C ASP A 12 7.72 11.57 -9.33
N LEU A 13 6.97 12.67 -9.28
CA LEU A 13 6.42 13.22 -8.04
C LEU A 13 5.47 12.23 -7.34
N SER A 14 4.63 11.50 -8.11
CA SER A 14 3.73 10.49 -7.55
C SER A 14 4.47 9.30 -6.95
N ASN A 15 5.57 8.88 -7.59
CA ASN A 15 6.41 7.79 -7.09
C ASN A 15 7.23 8.22 -5.87
N PHE A 16 7.74 9.45 -5.87
CA PHE A 16 8.43 10.02 -4.71
C PHE A 16 7.52 10.05 -3.47
N HIS A 17 6.29 10.52 -3.60
CA HIS A 17 5.31 10.50 -2.51
C HIS A 17 5.01 9.07 -2.01
N LEU A 18 4.89 8.09 -2.91
CA LEU A 18 4.70 6.71 -2.52
C LEU A 18 5.88 6.19 -1.69
N ILE A 19 7.10 6.41 -2.14
CA ILE A 19 8.32 5.99 -1.44
C ILE A 19 8.38 6.66 -0.06
N THR A 20 8.10 7.96 0.02
CA THR A 20 8.08 8.70 1.30
C THR A 20 7.06 8.11 2.28
N ILE A 21 5.85 7.78 1.82
CA ILE A 21 4.81 7.18 2.66
C ILE A 21 5.25 5.79 3.14
N VAL A 22 5.84 4.97 2.28
CA VAL A 22 6.31 3.63 2.64
C VAL A 22 7.47 3.70 3.62
N CYS A 23 8.46 4.56 3.39
CA CYS A 23 9.56 4.78 4.33
C CYS A 23 9.05 5.28 5.69
N GLY A 24 8.12 6.23 5.69
CA GLY A 24 7.48 6.72 6.90
C GLY A 24 6.74 5.61 7.65
N ALA A 25 6.01 4.74 6.95
CA ALA A 25 5.32 3.61 7.56
C ALA A 25 6.29 2.61 8.18
N ILE A 26 7.43 2.33 7.55
CA ILE A 26 8.47 1.47 8.12
C ILE A 26 9.04 2.07 9.40
N ILE A 27 9.38 3.36 9.40
CA ILE A 27 9.89 4.04 10.58
C ILE A 27 8.87 4.01 11.71
N ILE A 28 7.61 4.33 11.43
CA ILE A 28 6.53 4.29 12.42
C ILE A 28 6.32 2.87 12.95
N SER A 29 6.41 1.84 12.10
CA SER A 29 6.33 0.44 12.52
C SER A 29 7.43 0.06 13.50
N LEU A 30 8.67 0.50 13.24
CA LEU A 30 9.80 0.26 14.15
C LEU A 30 9.61 0.98 15.49
N ILE A 31 9.15 2.24 15.47
CA ILE A 31 8.84 2.98 16.69
C ILE A 31 7.71 2.29 17.47
N THR A 32 6.68 1.80 16.78
CA THR A 32 5.56 1.10 17.41
C THR A 32 6.02 -0.18 18.10
N LEU A 33 6.94 -0.95 17.49
CA LEU A 33 7.50 -2.14 18.12
C LEU A 33 8.23 -1.80 19.43
N VAL A 34 9.08 -0.78 19.40
CA VAL A 34 9.79 -0.33 20.60
C VAL A 34 8.78 0.18 21.65
N ALA A 35 7.76 0.92 21.24
CA ALA A 35 6.73 1.41 22.15
C ALA A 35 5.94 0.28 22.81
N VAL A 36 5.60 -0.78 22.06
CA VAL A 36 4.92 -1.98 22.60
C VAL A 36 5.81 -2.71 23.60
N ASP A 37 7.12 -2.78 23.34
CA ASP A 37 8.08 -3.38 24.27
C ASP A 37 8.23 -2.58 25.58
N CYS A 38 8.00 -1.29 25.55
CA CYS A 38 8.01 -0.42 26.74
C CYS A 38 6.70 -0.49 27.57
N LEU A 39 5.65 -1.17 27.07
CA LEU A 39 4.39 -1.29 27.80
C LEU A 39 4.52 -2.17 29.06
N PRO A 40 3.74 -1.90 30.11
CA PRO A 40 3.61 -2.80 31.26
C PRO A 40 3.26 -4.23 30.82
N VAL A 41 3.82 -5.23 31.53
CA VAL A 41 3.68 -6.65 31.18
C VAL A 41 2.22 -7.07 30.95
N GLY A 42 1.27 -6.57 31.77
CA GLY A 42 -0.14 -6.89 31.62
C GLY A 42 -0.80 -6.40 30.32
N LEU A 43 -0.28 -5.31 29.72
CA LEU A 43 -0.79 -4.78 28.44
C LEU A 43 -0.07 -5.39 27.23
N ARG A 44 1.12 -5.94 27.44
CA ARG A 44 1.93 -6.58 26.39
C ARG A 44 1.64 -8.07 26.21
N GLN A 45 0.94 -8.69 27.17
CA GLN A 45 0.63 -10.11 27.08
C GLN A 45 -0.24 -10.43 25.85
N PRO A 46 0.01 -11.59 25.19
CA PRO A 46 -0.89 -12.11 24.15
C PRO A 46 -2.31 -12.19 24.68
N GLY A 47 -3.27 -11.63 23.95
CA GLY A 47 -4.68 -11.57 24.37
C GLY A 47 -5.04 -10.36 25.22
N SER A 48 -4.13 -9.43 25.50
CA SER A 48 -4.50 -8.17 26.17
C SER A 48 -5.53 -7.41 25.34
N PRO A 49 -6.51 -6.73 25.97
CA PRO A 49 -7.57 -6.00 25.26
C PRO A 49 -7.00 -4.95 24.31
N LEU A 50 -5.87 -4.32 24.65
CA LEU A 50 -5.20 -3.33 23.82
C LEU A 50 -4.68 -3.94 22.50
N LEU A 51 -3.93 -5.03 22.58
CA LEU A 51 -3.36 -5.69 21.40
C LEU A 51 -4.44 -6.38 20.57
N GLN A 52 -5.48 -6.92 21.21
CA GLN A 52 -6.59 -7.51 20.49
C GLN A 52 -7.42 -6.47 19.73
N SER A 53 -7.68 -5.30 20.32
CA SER A 53 -8.34 -4.21 19.61
C SER A 53 -7.52 -3.70 18.43
N ALA A 54 -6.19 -3.60 18.58
CA ALA A 54 -5.29 -3.25 17.48
C ALA A 54 -5.39 -4.27 16.32
N ALA A 55 -5.48 -5.57 16.62
CA ALA A 55 -5.66 -6.60 15.60
C ALA A 55 -6.98 -6.45 14.84
N ILE A 56 -8.08 -6.26 15.57
CA ILE A 56 -9.42 -6.10 14.98
C ILE A 56 -9.47 -4.86 14.09
N ILE A 57 -9.06 -3.71 14.62
CA ILE A 57 -9.06 -2.45 13.87
C ILE A 57 -8.13 -2.55 12.65
N GLY A 58 -6.91 -3.10 12.82
CA GLY A 58 -5.96 -3.30 11.75
C GLY A 58 -6.52 -4.18 10.63
N SER A 59 -7.18 -5.29 10.98
CA SER A 59 -7.81 -6.20 10.01
C SER A 59 -8.95 -5.51 9.25
N VAL A 60 -9.80 -4.76 9.93
CA VAL A 60 -10.89 -3.99 9.29
C VAL A 60 -10.31 -2.96 8.31
N LEU A 61 -9.25 -2.24 8.68
CA LEU A 61 -8.61 -1.27 7.81
C LEU A 61 -7.98 -1.94 6.56
N LEU A 62 -7.39 -3.13 6.70
CA LEU A 62 -6.86 -3.89 5.56
C LEU A 62 -7.98 -4.35 4.62
N ILE A 63 -9.13 -4.79 5.15
CA ILE A 63 -10.30 -5.14 4.34
C ILE A 63 -10.82 -3.90 3.60
N LEU A 64 -10.97 -2.77 4.27
CA LEU A 64 -11.39 -1.51 3.65
C LEU A 64 -10.40 -1.04 2.58
N SER A 65 -9.11 -1.21 2.82
CA SER A 65 -8.05 -0.95 1.84
C SER A 65 -8.21 -1.80 0.58
N PHE A 66 -8.49 -3.09 0.73
CA PHE A 66 -8.77 -3.99 -0.39
C PHE A 66 -10.04 -3.56 -1.15
N LEU A 67 -11.11 -3.24 -0.44
CA LEU A 67 -12.35 -2.75 -1.06
C LEU A 67 -12.15 -1.44 -1.82
N ALA A 68 -11.29 -0.53 -1.34
CA ALA A 68 -10.97 0.72 -2.02
C ALA A 68 -10.28 0.48 -3.38
N ILE A 69 -9.37 -0.50 -3.48
CA ILE A 69 -8.73 -0.84 -4.75
C ILE A 69 -9.72 -1.54 -5.70
N LEU A 70 -10.58 -2.39 -5.14
CA LEU A 70 -11.60 -3.11 -5.90
C LEU A 70 -12.63 -2.13 -6.49
N ALA A 71 -13.12 -1.18 -5.68
CA ALA A 71 -14.02 -0.11 -6.13
C ALA A 71 -13.42 0.75 -7.25
N LYS A 72 -12.10 1.02 -7.17
CA LYS A 72 -11.37 1.68 -8.26
C LYS A 72 -11.36 0.84 -9.54
N ARG A 73 -11.17 -0.47 -9.44
CA ARG A 73 -11.15 -1.38 -10.60
C ARG A 73 -12.49 -1.40 -11.34
N PHE A 74 -13.59 -1.31 -10.60
CA PHE A 74 -14.95 -1.26 -11.18
C PHE A 74 -15.39 0.13 -11.61
N GLY A 75 -14.47 1.11 -11.72
CA GLY A 75 -14.75 2.45 -12.23
C GLY A 75 -15.55 3.37 -11.31
N LYS A 76 -15.87 2.90 -10.09
CA LYS A 76 -16.68 3.66 -9.12
C LYS A 76 -15.90 4.77 -8.39
N GLN A 77 -14.58 4.70 -8.38
CA GLN A 77 -13.72 5.70 -7.75
C GLN A 77 -12.51 6.02 -8.62
N GLY A 78 -12.26 7.33 -8.80
CA GLY A 78 -11.11 7.85 -9.53
C GLY A 78 -9.79 7.77 -8.74
N ARG A 79 -8.99 8.83 -8.80
CA ARG A 79 -7.68 8.95 -8.14
C ARG A 79 -7.71 8.80 -6.61
N SER A 80 -8.84 9.10 -5.96
CA SER A 80 -8.99 9.03 -4.51
C SER A 80 -8.94 7.59 -3.97
N GLY A 81 -9.44 6.61 -4.71
CA GLY A 81 -9.44 5.20 -4.29
C GLY A 81 -8.04 4.62 -4.06
N PHE A 82 -7.06 5.03 -4.88
CA PHE A 82 -5.67 4.59 -4.68
C PHE A 82 -5.05 5.23 -3.43
N LYS A 83 -5.30 6.52 -3.19
CA LYS A 83 -4.81 7.20 -1.98
C LYS A 83 -5.39 6.58 -0.73
N ALA A 84 -6.71 6.34 -0.71
CA ALA A 84 -7.39 5.67 0.40
C ALA A 84 -6.81 4.28 0.66
N HIS A 85 -6.60 3.47 -0.40
CA HIS A 85 -5.94 2.17 -0.28
C HIS A 85 -4.57 2.27 0.41
N VAL A 86 -3.70 3.16 -0.04
CA VAL A 86 -2.35 3.31 0.52
C VAL A 86 -2.40 3.70 2.00
N TRP A 87 -3.24 4.68 2.38
CA TRP A 87 -3.35 5.12 3.78
C TRP A 87 -3.92 4.04 4.69
N LEU A 88 -5.04 3.43 4.29
CA LEU A 88 -5.69 2.37 5.06
C LEU A 88 -4.77 1.14 5.22
N ALA A 89 -4.07 0.75 4.15
CA ALA A 89 -3.14 -0.36 4.20
C ALA A 89 -1.97 -0.09 5.17
N ASN A 90 -1.37 1.12 5.14
CA ASN A 90 -0.26 1.45 6.01
C ASN A 90 -0.69 1.49 7.49
N ILE A 91 -1.81 2.13 7.82
CA ILE A 91 -2.31 2.19 9.20
C ILE A 91 -2.67 0.78 9.69
N GLY A 92 -3.39 0.01 8.87
CA GLY A 92 -3.75 -1.37 9.20
C GLY A 92 -2.51 -2.25 9.42
N PHE A 93 -1.48 -2.10 8.59
CA PHE A 93 -0.23 -2.84 8.70
C PHE A 93 0.52 -2.52 10.01
N ILE A 94 0.62 -1.25 10.40
CA ILE A 94 1.24 -0.82 11.66
C ILE A 94 0.53 -1.46 12.86
N LEU A 95 -0.82 -1.48 12.86
CA LEU A 95 -1.60 -2.08 13.93
C LEU A 95 -1.42 -3.60 14.01
N ILE A 96 -1.33 -4.29 12.88
CA ILE A 96 -1.04 -5.73 12.84
C ILE A 96 0.38 -6.03 13.35
N ILE A 97 1.37 -5.21 13.01
CA ILE A 97 2.73 -5.33 13.57
C ILE A 97 2.70 -5.16 15.08
N ALA A 98 2.01 -4.14 15.59
CA ALA A 98 1.87 -3.92 17.04
C ALA A 98 1.25 -5.15 17.75
N HIS A 99 0.24 -5.76 17.14
CA HIS A 99 -0.42 -6.95 17.67
C HIS A 99 0.48 -8.19 17.64
N SER A 100 1.20 -8.42 16.54
CA SER A 100 2.00 -9.63 16.34
C SER A 100 3.28 -9.65 17.18
N GLY A 101 3.79 -8.48 17.58
CA GLY A 101 5.05 -8.33 18.32
C GLY A 101 6.24 -9.02 17.64
N LEU A 102 6.18 -9.21 16.31
CA LEU A 102 7.14 -9.95 15.49
C LEU A 102 7.36 -11.43 15.92
N ALA A 103 6.39 -12.05 16.55
CA ALA A 103 6.43 -13.49 16.85
C ALA A 103 6.31 -14.30 15.54
N VAL A 104 7.41 -14.37 14.78
CA VAL A 104 7.47 -14.86 13.38
C VAL A 104 7.02 -16.32 13.24
N LEU A 105 7.25 -17.16 14.25
CA LEU A 105 6.87 -18.57 14.26
C LEU A 105 5.42 -18.83 14.69
N SER A 106 4.68 -17.79 15.03
CA SER A 106 3.25 -17.87 15.35
C SER A 106 2.39 -17.75 14.09
N ILE A 107 1.13 -18.22 14.16
CA ILE A 107 0.18 -18.05 13.04
C ILE A 107 0.04 -16.57 12.62
N PRO A 108 -0.11 -15.60 13.56
CA PRO A 108 -0.10 -14.18 13.20
C PRO A 108 1.20 -13.73 12.53
N GLY A 109 2.34 -14.26 12.92
CA GLY A 109 3.63 -13.93 12.32
C GLY A 109 3.76 -14.41 10.87
N ILE A 110 3.30 -15.62 10.58
CA ILE A 110 3.26 -16.15 9.20
C ILE A 110 2.36 -15.28 8.32
N LEU A 111 1.19 -14.89 8.81
CA LEU A 111 0.28 -13.98 8.10
C LEU A 111 0.91 -12.61 7.87
N LEU A 112 1.68 -12.09 8.83
CA LEU A 112 2.42 -10.84 8.71
C LEU A 112 3.47 -10.93 7.59
N ILE A 113 4.24 -12.03 7.51
CA ILE A 113 5.21 -12.27 6.43
C ILE A 113 4.50 -12.29 5.08
N LEU A 114 3.39 -13.01 4.96
CA LEU A 114 2.62 -13.06 3.73
C LEU A 114 2.12 -11.68 3.31
N LEU A 115 1.61 -10.90 4.27
CA LEU A 115 1.18 -9.51 4.04
C LEU A 115 2.34 -8.63 3.56
N LEU A 116 3.55 -8.78 4.15
CA LEU A 116 4.75 -8.07 3.74
C LEU A 116 5.15 -8.42 2.29
N VAL A 117 5.11 -9.71 1.92
CA VAL A 117 5.39 -10.15 0.55
C VAL A 117 4.40 -9.52 -0.43
N ILE A 118 3.11 -9.50 -0.12
CA ILE A 118 2.07 -8.86 -0.96
C ILE A 118 2.34 -7.36 -1.09
N ALA A 119 2.73 -6.67 -0.01
CA ALA A 119 3.06 -5.25 -0.03
C ALA A 119 4.28 -4.97 -0.93
N ILE A 120 5.34 -5.77 -0.82
CA ILE A 120 6.55 -5.65 -1.67
C ILE A 120 6.19 -5.88 -3.15
N LEU A 121 5.40 -6.91 -3.45
CA LEU A 121 4.95 -7.18 -4.82
C LEU A 121 4.09 -6.04 -5.37
N GLY A 122 3.24 -5.43 -4.54
CA GLY A 122 2.44 -4.25 -4.92
C GLY A 122 3.31 -3.03 -5.25
N ILE A 123 4.34 -2.76 -4.45
CA ILE A 123 5.31 -1.69 -4.69
C ILE A 123 6.12 -1.97 -5.97
N TYR A 124 6.62 -3.19 -6.13
CA TYR A 124 7.35 -3.62 -7.32
C TYR A 124 6.51 -3.45 -8.59
N ALA A 125 5.27 -3.95 -8.58
CA ALA A 125 4.35 -3.79 -9.69
C ALA A 125 4.10 -2.32 -10.04
N ARG A 126 4.05 -1.45 -9.03
CA ARG A 126 3.86 -0.01 -9.23
C ARG A 126 5.09 0.69 -9.79
N LEU A 127 6.27 0.39 -9.27
CA LEU A 127 7.50 1.11 -9.60
C LEU A 127 8.17 0.58 -10.87
N VAL A 128 8.16 -0.73 -11.07
CA VAL A 128 8.91 -1.39 -12.14
C VAL A 128 7.99 -1.79 -13.29
N LEU A 129 6.96 -2.58 -13.02
CA LEU A 129 6.12 -3.16 -14.07
C LEU A 129 5.33 -2.08 -14.82
N SER A 130 4.84 -1.04 -14.13
CA SER A 130 4.13 0.05 -14.80
C SER A 130 5.00 0.83 -15.75
N ARG A 131 6.29 1.01 -15.44
CA ARG A 131 7.26 1.65 -16.35
C ARG A 131 7.55 0.78 -17.59
N GLN A 132 7.78 -0.51 -17.38
CA GLN A 132 8.02 -1.45 -18.49
C GLN A 132 6.82 -1.54 -19.43
N MET A 133 5.61 -1.58 -18.90
CA MET A 133 4.40 -1.60 -19.71
C MET A 133 4.23 -0.33 -20.52
N GLU A 134 4.59 0.84 -19.99
CA GLU A 134 4.52 2.10 -20.72
C GLU A 134 5.57 2.17 -21.85
N THR A 135 6.75 1.60 -21.66
CA THR A 135 7.79 1.56 -22.70
C THR A 135 7.48 0.55 -23.80
N THR A 136 6.91 -0.61 -23.45
CA THR A 136 6.67 -1.69 -24.41
C THR A 136 5.37 -1.51 -25.20
N PHE A 137 4.30 -1.04 -24.55
CA PHE A 137 2.95 -0.96 -25.15
C PHE A 137 2.46 0.48 -25.40
N GLY A 138 3.30 1.47 -25.15
CA GLY A 138 2.91 2.88 -25.22
C GLY A 138 1.96 3.29 -24.10
N THR A 139 1.72 4.60 -23.97
CA THR A 139 0.77 5.10 -23.00
C THR A 139 -0.65 4.79 -23.48
N LYS A 140 -1.48 4.18 -22.63
CA LYS A 140 -2.93 3.89 -22.83
C LYS A 140 -3.81 5.05 -23.31
N ARG A 141 -3.24 6.18 -23.72
CA ARG A 141 -3.93 7.40 -24.15
C ARG A 141 -3.86 7.71 -25.64
N THR A 142 -3.11 6.96 -26.39
CA THR A 142 -3.32 6.90 -27.83
C THR A 142 -4.51 5.99 -28.03
N GLY A 143 -5.72 6.54 -27.91
CA GLY A 143 -6.88 5.92 -28.49
C GLY A 143 -6.49 5.53 -29.90
N PHE A 144 -6.87 4.35 -30.31
CA PHE A 144 -6.85 3.91 -31.69
C PHE A 144 -7.54 5.02 -32.51
N SER A 145 -6.75 5.99 -32.96
CA SER A 145 -7.23 6.89 -34.01
C SER A 145 -7.22 6.03 -35.25
N ALA A 146 -8.41 5.71 -35.73
CA ALA A 146 -8.57 5.15 -37.06
C ALA A 146 -7.71 5.98 -38.03
N PRO A 147 -6.98 5.36 -38.97
CA PRO A 147 -6.28 6.10 -39.99
C PRO A 147 -7.29 7.03 -40.65
N ASP A 148 -6.96 8.33 -40.73
CA ASP A 148 -7.74 9.31 -41.46
C ASP A 148 -7.88 8.80 -42.89
N GLU A 149 -9.07 8.32 -43.23
CA GLU A 149 -9.45 8.08 -44.62
C GLU A 149 -9.63 9.43 -45.31
N THR A 150 -8.50 10.12 -45.52
CA THR A 150 -8.46 11.21 -46.48
C THR A 150 -7.96 10.65 -47.82
N MET A 151 -8.86 10.18 -48.62
CA MET A 151 -8.76 10.25 -50.08
C MET A 151 -9.78 11.24 -50.63
#